data_76217e52d52e9164b8b1c545907ddfb2
#
_entry.id   76217e52d52e9164b8b1c545907ddfb2
#
_cell.length_a   1.000
_cell.length_b   1.000
_cell.length_c   1.000
_cell.angle_alpha   90.00
_cell.angle_beta   90.00
_cell.angle_gamma   90.00
#
_symmetry.space_group_name_H-M   'P 1'
#
loop_
_entity.id
_entity.type
_entity.pdbx_description
1 polymer ?
#
loop_
_entity_poly.entity_id
_entity_poly.type
_entity_poly.pdbx_seq_one_letter_code
_entity_poly.pdbx_strand_id
1 'polypeptide(L)'
;MAAKADFSADEWKLLLQSPLVAGVAISAADPSGLIGMMRESMASARALIQAKTDPNADALVKAVGSEFETSEGRGLAQDGVKTAISGAQTPAEIVSKALAALKAASVLLDAKGGPDATPFKTWLAGVAKSVAEAAPEGGFLGFGGTQVSEAEWATVAQIAAALGVPAPAV
;
A
#
# COMPACT_ATOMS: atom_id res chain seq x y z
N MET A 1 3.90 4.23 21.80
CA MET A 1 4.29 4.43 20.39
C MET A 1 5.18 3.28 20.00
N ALA A 2 4.82 2.55 18.94
CA ALA A 2 5.60 1.44 18.44
C ALA A 2 6.83 1.95 17.67
N ALA A 3 7.97 1.30 17.83
CA ALA A 3 9.23 1.64 17.17
C ALA A 3 9.79 0.42 16.43
N LYS A 4 10.69 0.64 15.46
CA LYS A 4 11.35 -0.45 14.72
C LYS A 4 11.90 -1.55 15.62
N ALA A 5 12.43 -1.18 16.79
CA ALA A 5 13.02 -2.11 17.77
C ALA A 5 12.00 -3.08 18.40
N ASP A 6 10.70 -2.80 18.31
CA ASP A 6 9.64 -3.66 18.86
C ASP A 6 9.29 -4.83 17.91
N PHE A 7 9.83 -4.80 16.71
CA PHE A 7 9.59 -5.79 15.66
C PHE A 7 10.86 -6.58 15.33
N SER A 8 10.71 -7.86 15.04
CA SER A 8 11.80 -8.65 14.45
C SER A 8 12.11 -8.16 13.03
N ALA A 9 13.23 -8.61 12.45
CA ALA A 9 13.60 -8.24 11.08
C ALA A 9 12.53 -8.63 10.05
N ASP A 10 11.93 -9.82 10.20
CA ASP A 10 10.86 -10.28 9.30
C ASP A 10 9.57 -9.51 9.50
N GLU A 11 9.20 -9.22 10.75
CA GLU A 11 8.04 -8.39 11.08
C GLU A 11 8.20 -6.96 10.55
N TRP A 12 9.40 -6.37 10.71
CA TRP A 12 9.69 -5.05 10.16
C TRP A 12 9.63 -5.03 8.63
N LYS A 13 10.17 -6.05 7.99
CA LYS A 13 10.08 -6.23 6.52
C LYS A 13 8.60 -6.30 6.07
N LEU A 14 7.76 -7.01 6.81
CA LEU A 14 6.32 -7.10 6.52
C LEU A 14 5.63 -5.73 6.58
N LEU A 15 5.95 -4.90 7.57
CA LEU A 15 5.42 -3.54 7.66
C LEU A 15 5.99 -2.64 6.55
N LEU A 16 7.28 -2.75 6.29
CA LEU A 16 7.97 -1.94 5.31
C LEU A 16 7.46 -2.18 3.87
N GLN A 17 7.16 -3.43 3.51
CA GLN A 17 6.61 -3.77 2.19
C GLN A 17 5.15 -3.36 1.99
N SER A 18 4.37 -3.22 3.09
CA SER A 18 2.91 -3.11 3.03
C SER A 18 2.38 -1.93 2.17
N PRO A 19 2.96 -0.72 2.16
CA PRO A 19 2.51 0.34 1.26
C PRO A 19 2.72 0.01 -0.22
N LEU A 20 3.82 -0.68 -0.57
CA LEU A 20 4.07 -1.13 -1.95
C LEU A 20 3.14 -2.28 -2.34
N VAL A 21 2.87 -3.20 -1.41
CA VAL A 21 1.91 -4.30 -1.62
C VAL A 21 0.50 -3.76 -1.87
N ALA A 22 0.08 -2.72 -1.14
CA ALA A 22 -1.20 -2.05 -1.39
C ALA A 22 -1.26 -1.44 -2.80
N GLY A 23 -0.18 -0.78 -3.25
CA GLY A 23 -0.07 -0.26 -4.62
C GLY A 23 -0.15 -1.37 -5.67
N VAL A 24 0.62 -2.45 -5.50
CA VAL A 24 0.61 -3.60 -6.42
C VAL A 24 -0.78 -4.24 -6.54
N ALA A 25 -1.54 -4.32 -5.46
CA ALA A 25 -2.91 -4.85 -5.51
C ALA A 25 -3.83 -3.99 -6.39
N ILE A 26 -3.73 -2.67 -6.30
CA ILE A 26 -4.49 -1.74 -7.16
C ILE A 26 -4.07 -1.88 -8.61
N SER A 27 -2.75 -1.82 -8.89
CA SER A 27 -2.20 -1.97 -10.25
C SER A 27 -2.62 -3.28 -10.91
N ALA A 28 -2.68 -4.37 -10.16
CA ALA A 28 -3.09 -5.68 -10.68
C ALA A 28 -4.61 -5.76 -10.93
N ALA A 29 -5.41 -4.92 -10.29
CA ALA A 29 -6.85 -4.85 -10.51
C ALA A 29 -7.23 -4.01 -11.75
N ASP A 30 -6.32 -3.14 -12.21
CA ASP A 30 -6.54 -2.30 -13.39
C ASP A 30 -6.36 -3.12 -14.69
N PRO A 31 -7.39 -3.20 -15.55
CA PRO A 31 -7.29 -3.88 -16.84
C PRO A 31 -6.44 -3.12 -17.89
N SER A 32 -6.13 -1.84 -17.67
CA SER A 32 -5.39 -0.99 -18.62
C SER A 32 -3.86 -1.14 -18.60
N GLY A 33 -3.29 -1.85 -17.63
CA GLY A 33 -1.92 -2.36 -17.60
C GLY A 33 -0.81 -1.31 -17.49
N LEU A 34 0.21 -1.39 -18.32
CA LEU A 34 1.55 -0.78 -18.19
C LEU A 34 1.64 0.75 -18.04
N ILE A 35 0.69 1.52 -18.54
CA ILE A 35 0.73 3.00 -18.45
C ILE A 35 0.35 3.48 -17.03
N GLY A 36 -0.52 2.74 -16.35
CA GLY A 36 -0.87 2.97 -14.95
C GLY A 36 0.33 2.76 -14.01
N MET A 37 1.12 1.71 -14.19
CA MET A 37 2.22 1.31 -13.28
C MET A 37 3.23 2.43 -12.99
N MET A 38 3.58 3.28 -13.96
CA MET A 38 4.52 4.40 -13.72
C MET A 38 3.92 5.48 -12.81
N ARG A 39 2.64 5.83 -13.03
CA ARG A 39 1.96 6.86 -12.24
C ARG A 39 1.64 6.38 -10.83
N GLU A 40 1.27 5.12 -10.69
CA GLU A 40 0.99 4.43 -9.43
C GLU A 40 2.27 4.33 -8.56
N SER A 41 3.41 4.03 -9.17
CA SER A 41 4.71 4.05 -8.49
C SER A 41 5.03 5.45 -7.95
N MET A 42 4.70 6.50 -8.70
CA MET A 42 4.85 7.89 -8.24
C MET A 42 3.87 8.26 -7.13
N ALA A 43 2.63 7.73 -7.15
CA ALA A 43 1.64 7.98 -6.11
C ALA A 43 2.04 7.30 -4.80
N SER A 44 2.50 6.05 -4.86
CA SER A 44 3.05 5.35 -3.70
C SER A 44 4.25 6.10 -3.10
N ALA A 45 5.16 6.59 -3.95
CA ALA A 45 6.30 7.38 -3.49
C ALA A 45 5.86 8.70 -2.84
N ARG A 46 4.86 9.40 -3.40
CA ARG A 46 4.30 10.62 -2.80
C ARG A 46 3.66 10.35 -1.44
N ALA A 47 2.88 9.28 -1.31
CA ALA A 47 2.25 8.89 -0.05
C ALA A 47 3.30 8.62 1.04
N LEU A 48 4.43 7.98 0.69
CA LEU A 48 5.55 7.75 1.60
C LEU A 48 6.25 9.06 2.01
N ILE A 49 6.47 9.99 1.07
CA ILE A 49 7.04 11.30 1.37
C ILE A 49 6.10 12.12 2.27
N GLN A 50 4.80 12.13 1.97
CA GLN A 50 3.80 12.81 2.79
C GLN A 50 3.74 12.23 4.21
N ALA A 51 3.76 10.91 4.34
CA ALA A 51 3.77 10.23 5.63
C ALA A 51 4.92 10.70 6.54
N LYS A 52 6.09 10.96 5.97
CA LYS A 52 7.24 11.47 6.70
C LYS A 52 7.11 12.95 7.07
N THR A 53 6.61 13.77 6.13
CA THR A 53 6.59 15.25 6.26
C THR A 53 5.36 15.75 7.01
N ASP A 54 4.32 14.95 7.15
CA ASP A 54 3.13 15.30 7.92
C ASP A 54 3.47 15.34 9.42
N PRO A 55 3.39 16.51 10.07
CA PRO A 55 3.64 16.62 11.49
C PRO A 55 2.68 15.77 12.32
N ASN A 56 1.48 15.50 11.81
CA ASN A 56 0.43 14.74 12.49
C ASN A 56 0.49 13.24 12.21
N ALA A 57 1.36 12.77 11.31
CA ALA A 57 1.51 11.34 11.06
C ALA A 57 2.06 10.62 12.29
N ASP A 58 1.55 9.41 12.54
CA ASP A 58 1.97 8.58 13.65
C ASP A 58 3.44 8.15 13.56
N ALA A 59 4.01 7.82 14.70
CA ALA A 59 5.44 7.49 14.81
C ALA A 59 5.82 6.30 13.92
N LEU A 60 4.97 5.27 13.86
CA LEU A 60 5.23 4.07 13.04
C LEU A 60 5.17 4.38 11.54
N VAL A 61 4.21 5.23 11.11
CA VAL A 61 4.10 5.71 9.72
C VAL A 61 5.36 6.49 9.33
N LYS A 62 5.82 7.40 10.19
CA LYS A 62 7.07 8.16 9.98
C LYS A 62 8.29 7.27 9.92
N ALA A 63 8.38 6.26 10.79
CA ALA A 63 9.48 5.32 10.82
C ALA A 63 9.58 4.51 9.52
N VAL A 64 8.46 3.99 9.01
CA VAL A 64 8.41 3.30 7.73
C VAL A 64 8.76 4.24 6.58
N GLY A 65 8.20 5.45 6.54
CA GLY A 65 8.52 6.46 5.53
C GLY A 65 10.00 6.81 5.47
N SER A 66 10.66 6.91 6.63
CA SER A 66 12.09 7.22 6.72
C SER A 66 12.99 6.10 6.19
N GLU A 67 12.61 4.83 6.33
CA GLU A 67 13.37 3.70 5.77
C GLU A 67 13.46 3.76 4.23
N PHE A 68 12.44 4.28 3.57
CA PHE A 68 12.45 4.45 2.11
C PHE A 68 13.45 5.49 1.59
N GLU A 69 14.07 6.28 2.46
CA GLU A 69 15.16 7.18 2.08
C GLU A 69 16.45 6.43 1.83
N THR A 70 16.62 5.28 2.48
CA THR A 70 17.80 4.44 2.33
C THR A 70 17.65 3.47 1.15
N SER A 71 18.76 3.14 0.48
CA SER A 71 18.76 2.10 -0.55
C SER A 71 18.46 0.71 0.03
N GLU A 72 18.88 0.46 1.26
CA GLU A 72 18.63 -0.78 1.98
C GLU A 72 17.14 -0.95 2.28
N GLY A 73 16.47 0.05 2.85
CA GLY A 73 15.04 0.00 3.15
C GLY A 73 14.19 -0.19 1.89
N ARG A 74 14.52 0.53 0.81
CA ARG A 74 13.87 0.30 -0.49
C ARG A 74 14.08 -1.11 -1.02
N GLY A 75 15.29 -1.64 -0.92
CA GLY A 75 15.61 -3.01 -1.32
C GLY A 75 14.82 -4.04 -0.52
N LEU A 76 14.78 -3.90 0.80
CA LEU A 76 14.00 -4.78 1.68
C LEU A 76 12.50 -4.75 1.36
N ALA A 77 11.93 -3.57 1.12
CA ALA A 77 10.54 -3.42 0.75
C ALA A 77 10.22 -4.10 -0.59
N GLN A 78 11.06 -3.89 -1.61
CA GLN A 78 10.92 -4.50 -2.94
C GLN A 78 11.05 -6.02 -2.89
N ASP A 79 12.00 -6.56 -2.15
CA ASP A 79 12.17 -8.00 -1.96
C ASP A 79 11.01 -8.61 -1.17
N GLY A 80 10.45 -7.84 -0.24
CA GLY A 80 9.22 -8.19 0.46
C GLY A 80 8.04 -8.34 -0.50
N VAL A 81 7.84 -7.37 -1.40
CA VAL A 81 6.78 -7.44 -2.42
C VAL A 81 6.96 -8.65 -3.33
N LYS A 82 8.17 -8.89 -3.86
CA LYS A 82 8.45 -10.07 -4.69
C LYS A 82 8.09 -11.37 -3.96
N THR A 83 8.42 -11.46 -2.68
CA THR A 83 8.08 -12.62 -1.83
C THR A 83 6.57 -12.75 -1.65
N ALA A 84 5.89 -11.64 -1.35
CA ALA A 84 4.45 -11.63 -1.09
C ALA A 84 3.63 -12.13 -2.28
N ILE A 85 4.00 -11.75 -3.51
CA ILE A 85 3.28 -12.14 -4.73
C ILE A 85 3.93 -13.32 -5.48
N SER A 86 4.92 -13.96 -4.88
CA SER A 86 5.66 -15.06 -5.50
C SER A 86 4.72 -16.20 -5.96
N GLY A 87 4.97 -16.69 -7.18
CA GLY A 87 4.17 -17.77 -7.79
C GLY A 87 2.79 -17.36 -8.29
N ALA A 88 2.39 -16.09 -8.20
CA ALA A 88 1.19 -15.61 -8.87
C ALA A 88 1.40 -15.58 -10.37
N GLN A 89 0.43 -16.11 -11.13
CA GLN A 89 0.47 -16.18 -12.60
C GLN A 89 -0.60 -15.30 -13.25
N THR A 90 -1.58 -14.86 -12.49
CA THR A 90 -2.67 -14.02 -12.97
C THR A 90 -2.82 -12.75 -12.12
N PRO A 91 -3.37 -11.66 -12.66
CA PRO A 91 -3.69 -10.47 -11.89
C PRO A 91 -4.54 -10.76 -10.63
N ALA A 92 -5.55 -11.62 -10.75
CA ALA A 92 -6.39 -12.00 -9.62
C ALA A 92 -5.59 -12.71 -8.51
N GLU A 93 -4.63 -13.55 -8.87
CA GLU A 93 -3.72 -14.18 -7.89
C GLU A 93 -2.80 -13.16 -7.22
N ILE A 94 -2.32 -12.15 -7.96
CA ILE A 94 -1.53 -11.05 -7.39
C ILE A 94 -2.37 -10.31 -6.35
N VAL A 95 -3.60 -9.92 -6.68
CA VAL A 95 -4.52 -9.25 -5.74
C VAL A 95 -4.75 -10.11 -4.51
N SER A 96 -5.06 -11.40 -4.68
CA SER A 96 -5.32 -12.33 -3.58
C SER A 96 -4.11 -12.44 -2.63
N LYS A 97 -2.92 -12.60 -3.18
CA LYS A 97 -1.67 -12.70 -2.39
C LYS A 97 -1.32 -11.39 -1.69
N ALA A 98 -1.52 -10.27 -2.35
CA ALA A 98 -1.33 -8.94 -1.77
C ALA A 98 -2.29 -8.71 -0.58
N LEU A 99 -3.56 -9.07 -0.72
CA LEU A 99 -4.54 -8.99 0.38
C LEU A 99 -4.14 -9.90 1.55
N ALA A 100 -3.63 -11.10 1.28
CA ALA A 100 -3.12 -11.99 2.34
C ALA A 100 -1.94 -11.37 3.10
N ALA A 101 -1.00 -10.74 2.40
CA ALA A 101 0.13 -10.05 3.02
C ALA A 101 -0.31 -8.84 3.86
N LEU A 102 -1.27 -8.04 3.37
CA LEU A 102 -1.84 -6.92 4.12
C LEU A 102 -2.61 -7.39 5.35
N LYS A 103 -3.34 -8.52 5.24
CA LYS A 103 -3.98 -9.14 6.39
C LYS A 103 -2.97 -9.59 7.45
N ALA A 104 -1.84 -10.19 7.04
CA ALA A 104 -0.77 -10.56 7.96
C ALA A 104 -0.16 -9.32 8.66
N ALA A 105 0.06 -8.23 7.92
CA ALA A 105 0.49 -6.96 8.50
C ALA A 105 -0.54 -6.40 9.50
N SER A 106 -1.84 -6.52 9.20
CA SER A 106 -2.92 -6.12 10.11
C SER A 106 -2.88 -6.90 11.42
N VAL A 107 -2.74 -8.21 11.36
CA VAL A 107 -2.63 -9.08 12.55
C VAL A 107 -1.40 -8.72 13.39
N LEU A 108 -0.26 -8.48 12.75
CA LEU A 108 0.96 -8.03 13.43
C LEU A 108 0.76 -6.70 14.14
N LEU A 109 0.12 -5.73 13.48
CA LEU A 109 -0.17 -4.42 14.05
C LEU A 109 -1.13 -4.53 15.25
N ASP A 110 -2.15 -5.39 15.19
CA ASP A 110 -3.05 -5.62 16.32
C ASP A 110 -2.31 -6.21 17.53
N ALA A 111 -1.30 -7.04 17.28
CA ALA A 111 -0.53 -7.67 18.35
C ALA A 111 0.54 -6.75 18.96
N LYS A 112 1.20 -5.91 18.16
CA LYS A 112 2.40 -5.17 18.56
C LYS A 112 2.35 -3.65 18.31
N GLY A 113 1.45 -3.17 17.46
CA GLY A 113 1.38 -1.76 17.05
C GLY A 113 0.86 -0.81 18.15
N GLY A 114 0.17 -1.34 19.16
CA GLY A 114 -0.40 -0.53 20.23
C GLY A 114 -1.28 0.60 19.67
N PRO A 115 -1.09 1.86 20.15
CA PRO A 115 -1.88 3.00 19.67
C PRO A 115 -1.61 3.36 18.20
N ASP A 116 -0.46 2.97 17.62
CA ASP A 116 -0.10 3.26 16.23
C ASP A 116 -0.74 2.27 15.24
N ALA A 117 -1.35 1.16 15.71
CA ALA A 117 -1.91 0.12 14.86
C ALA A 117 -3.02 0.64 13.93
N THR A 118 -4.06 1.24 14.48
CA THR A 118 -5.19 1.77 13.69
C THR A 118 -4.76 2.91 12.75
N PRO A 119 -4.00 3.92 13.20
CA PRO A 119 -3.46 4.94 12.33
C PRO A 119 -2.65 4.39 11.16
N PHE A 120 -1.77 3.43 11.39
CA PHE A 120 -0.97 2.81 10.33
C PHE A 120 -1.84 2.06 9.30
N LYS A 121 -2.82 1.30 9.75
CA LYS A 121 -3.78 0.61 8.87
C LYS A 121 -4.61 1.59 8.04
N THR A 122 -5.07 2.67 8.66
CA THR A 122 -5.82 3.74 7.98
C THR A 122 -4.95 4.42 6.93
N TRP A 123 -3.69 4.69 7.26
CA TRP A 123 -2.73 5.21 6.30
C TRP A 123 -2.53 4.28 5.11
N LEU A 124 -2.39 2.96 5.31
CA LEU A 124 -2.28 1.99 4.20
C LEU A 124 -3.50 2.00 3.29
N ALA A 125 -4.71 2.09 3.86
CA ALA A 125 -5.93 2.22 3.06
C ALA A 125 -5.95 3.55 2.26
N GLY A 126 -5.42 4.62 2.83
CA GLY A 126 -5.20 5.90 2.15
C GLY A 126 -4.18 5.82 1.02
N VAL A 127 -3.10 5.05 1.19
CA VAL A 127 -2.12 4.76 0.12
C VAL A 127 -2.81 4.06 -1.05
N ALA A 128 -3.59 3.01 -0.79
CA ALA A 128 -4.34 2.29 -1.82
C ALA A 128 -5.29 3.23 -2.59
N LYS A 129 -6.03 4.09 -1.90
CA LYS A 129 -6.87 5.12 -2.52
C LYS A 129 -6.06 6.06 -3.40
N SER A 130 -4.95 6.60 -2.89
CA SER A 130 -4.09 7.52 -3.64
C SER A 130 -3.52 6.91 -4.91
N VAL A 131 -3.22 5.60 -4.89
CA VAL A 131 -2.75 4.87 -6.06
C VAL A 131 -3.88 4.73 -7.09
N ALA A 132 -5.08 4.32 -6.66
CA ALA A 132 -6.25 4.22 -7.53
C ALA A 132 -6.58 5.56 -8.19
N GLU A 133 -6.56 6.66 -7.43
CA GLU A 133 -6.83 8.02 -7.95
C GLU A 133 -5.73 8.55 -8.88
N ALA A 134 -4.53 7.99 -8.85
CA ALA A 134 -3.42 8.39 -9.71
C ALA A 134 -3.47 7.73 -11.09
N ALA A 135 -4.22 6.66 -11.28
CA ALA A 135 -4.42 5.97 -12.54
C ALA A 135 -5.55 6.66 -13.33
N PRO A 136 -5.27 7.42 -14.40
CA PRO A 136 -6.34 7.98 -15.22
C PRO A 136 -6.79 6.92 -16.21
N GLU A 137 -8.01 6.45 -16.08
CA GLU A 137 -8.64 5.65 -17.12
C GLU A 137 -9.02 6.51 -18.34
N GLY A 138 -8.47 6.14 -19.50
CA GLY A 138 -9.10 6.29 -20.81
C GLY A 138 -9.38 7.71 -21.32
N GLY A 139 -8.55 8.70 -21.00
CA GLY A 139 -8.66 10.00 -21.67
C GLY A 139 -7.73 10.11 -22.88
N PHE A 140 -8.24 9.95 -24.11
CA PHE A 140 -7.55 10.41 -25.30
C PHE A 140 -7.61 11.95 -25.33
N LEU A 141 -6.46 12.61 -25.30
CA LEU A 141 -6.31 14.07 -25.31
C LEU A 141 -6.92 14.84 -24.09
N GLY A 142 -7.03 14.21 -22.91
CA GLY A 142 -7.42 14.94 -21.69
C GLY A 142 -8.94 15.16 -21.52
N PHE A 143 -9.77 14.51 -22.32
CA PHE A 143 -11.23 14.59 -22.22
C PHE A 143 -11.85 13.23 -21.90
N GLY A 144 -12.61 13.14 -20.79
CA GLY A 144 -13.59 12.07 -20.57
C GLY A 144 -13.08 10.80 -19.88
N GLY A 145 -11.99 10.84 -19.09
CA GLY A 145 -11.56 9.69 -18.29
C GLY A 145 -12.40 9.51 -17.03
N THR A 146 -12.78 8.28 -16.71
CA THR A 146 -13.30 7.90 -15.38
C THR A 146 -12.17 8.04 -14.38
N GLN A 147 -12.42 8.66 -13.22
CA GLN A 147 -11.36 8.99 -12.28
C GLN A 147 -10.74 7.75 -11.61
N VAL A 148 -11.53 6.70 -11.39
CA VAL A 148 -11.10 5.40 -10.82
C VAL A 148 -12.08 4.33 -11.32
N SER A 149 -11.58 3.16 -11.70
CA SER A 149 -12.45 2.06 -12.15
C SER A 149 -13.20 1.40 -10.98
N GLU A 150 -14.32 0.75 -11.31
CA GLU A 150 -15.08 -0.04 -10.31
C GLU A 150 -14.21 -1.15 -9.70
N ALA A 151 -13.30 -1.75 -10.48
CA ALA A 151 -12.40 -2.81 -10.04
C ALA A 151 -11.36 -2.28 -9.03
N GLU A 152 -10.82 -1.09 -9.27
CA GLU A 152 -9.91 -0.43 -8.34
C GLU A 152 -10.60 -0.05 -7.04
N TRP A 153 -11.80 0.56 -7.11
CA TRP A 153 -12.59 0.86 -5.91
C TRP A 153 -12.96 -0.38 -5.12
N ALA A 154 -13.34 -1.47 -5.80
CA ALA A 154 -13.60 -2.74 -5.15
C ALA A 154 -12.34 -3.26 -4.44
N THR A 155 -11.15 -3.09 -5.06
CA THR A 155 -9.89 -3.51 -4.47
C THR A 155 -9.47 -2.62 -3.29
N VAL A 156 -9.71 -1.31 -3.35
CA VAL A 156 -9.53 -0.40 -2.19
C VAL A 156 -10.38 -0.86 -1.01
N ALA A 157 -11.66 -1.21 -1.26
CA ALA A 157 -12.55 -1.71 -0.22
C ALA A 157 -12.08 -3.06 0.35
N GLN A 158 -11.57 -3.97 -0.50
CA GLN A 158 -10.99 -5.25 -0.05
C GLN A 158 -9.72 -5.05 0.79
N ILE A 159 -8.86 -4.09 0.44
CA ILE A 159 -7.68 -3.73 1.23
C ILE A 159 -8.10 -3.20 2.59
N ALA A 160 -9.06 -2.27 2.65
CA ALA A 160 -9.58 -1.74 3.92
C ALA A 160 -10.16 -2.86 4.80
N ALA A 161 -10.93 -3.77 4.21
CA ALA A 161 -11.47 -4.94 4.91
C ALA A 161 -10.35 -5.88 5.43
N ALA A 162 -9.31 -6.16 4.64
CA ALA A 162 -8.15 -6.95 5.04
C ALA A 162 -7.39 -6.31 6.21
N LEU A 163 -7.32 -4.99 6.22
CA LEU A 163 -6.70 -4.20 7.30
C LEU A 163 -7.61 -4.05 8.52
N GLY A 164 -8.92 -4.29 8.41
CA GLY A 164 -9.89 -4.12 9.50
C GLY A 164 -10.18 -2.65 9.82
N VAL A 165 -10.16 -1.79 8.81
CA VAL A 165 -10.48 -0.36 8.92
C VAL A 165 -11.62 0.02 7.96
N PRO A 166 -12.33 1.14 8.19
CA PRO A 166 -13.31 1.64 7.24
C PRO A 166 -12.67 1.92 5.87
N ALA A 167 -13.42 1.63 4.80
CA ALA A 167 -12.98 2.03 3.47
C ALA A 167 -12.89 3.57 3.38
N PRO A 168 -11.84 4.12 2.76
CA PRO A 168 -11.76 5.55 2.53
C PRO A 168 -12.97 6.02 1.69
N ALA A 169 -13.48 7.21 1.99
CA ALA A 169 -14.58 7.81 1.21
C ALA A 169 -14.13 8.06 -0.25
N VAL A 170 -15.08 7.86 -1.16
CA VAL A 170 -14.95 8.16 -2.60
C VAL A 170 -14.86 9.66 -2.82
#